data_33c4b9eb21e05d7400ffd379b01363ac
#
_entry.id   33c4b9eb21e05d7400ffd379b01363ac
#
_cell.length_a   1.000
_cell.length_b   1.000
_cell.length_c   1.000
_cell.angle_alpha   90.00
_cell.angle_beta   90.00
_cell.angle_gamma   90.00
#
_symmetry.space_group_name_H-M   'P 1'
#
loop_
_entity.id
_entity.type
_entity.pdbx_description
1 polymer ?
#
loop_
_entity_poly.entity_id
_entity_poly.type
_entity_poly.pdbx_seq_one_letter_code
_entity_poly.pdbx_strand_id
1 'polypeptide(L)'
;PASSFVGGIDFATPPHVMSKGEEYSPTVYGYNAYGLLINTEMSNYTITCDEQIGYVKADGKTFVADGIGLGKIYARTPAGYTCEMEVVVKEDIDNIVFRLDSVVSDCHYEYPVEVSMTKSTGEVVPLNPSALSWSSSDEHVAFVENGVLKGLQNGMAEICGSISGVSDTLKVKVQEPSKHVLNINDGTPDWLKVSFTTSAGFKNTSVTNSEKEGLQISFLYNSTSAKTISLAGDIPLYSLPDTLRIHINPGEAKVKTFSCTLKLPSKKTVAVDLPIPEANKENICDIAFPDVLGYVFDIANYPLVLSHFTLGMDINT
;
A
#
# COMPACT_ATOMS: atom_id res chain seq x y z
N PRO A 1 -25.49 50.79 -42.89
CA PRO A 1 -25.75 49.39 -42.62
C PRO A 1 -24.44 48.72 -42.26
N ALA A 2 -24.33 48.22 -41.01
CA ALA A 2 -23.17 47.43 -40.63
C ALA A 2 -23.15 46.21 -41.54
N SER A 3 -21.96 45.95 -42.14
CA SER A 3 -21.74 44.80 -43.00
C SER A 3 -22.10 43.52 -42.25
N SER A 4 -23.07 42.79 -42.78
CA SER A 4 -23.48 41.47 -42.24
C SER A 4 -22.51 40.34 -42.67
N PHE A 5 -21.42 40.72 -43.35
CA PHE A 5 -20.40 39.73 -43.79
C PHE A 5 -19.48 39.38 -42.63
N VAL A 6 -19.34 38.06 -42.41
CA VAL A 6 -18.39 37.52 -41.45
C VAL A 6 -16.97 37.86 -41.88
N GLY A 7 -16.17 38.46 -41.02
CA GLY A 7 -14.77 38.76 -41.19
C GLY A 7 -13.86 37.88 -40.32
N GLY A 8 -14.42 37.14 -39.37
CA GLY A 8 -13.74 36.22 -38.45
C GLY A 8 -14.74 35.45 -37.61
N ILE A 9 -14.27 34.45 -36.90
CA ILE A 9 -15.07 33.67 -35.92
C ILE A 9 -14.27 33.52 -34.64
N ASP A 10 -15.00 33.24 -33.53
CA ASP A 10 -14.42 32.91 -32.21
C ASP A 10 -15.36 32.02 -31.40
N PHE A 11 -14.80 31.31 -30.42
CA PHE A 11 -15.58 30.55 -29.47
C PHE A 11 -16.24 31.49 -28.43
N ALA A 12 -17.49 31.18 -28.04
CA ALA A 12 -18.26 32.03 -27.13
C ALA A 12 -17.65 32.01 -25.70
N THR A 13 -17.52 30.87 -25.12
CA THR A 13 -16.97 30.70 -23.76
C THR A 13 -16.29 29.35 -23.71
N PRO A 14 -14.96 29.29 -23.93
CA PRO A 14 -14.26 28.02 -23.93
C PRO A 14 -14.18 27.45 -22.50
N PRO A 15 -14.37 26.14 -22.31
CA PRO A 15 -13.97 25.47 -21.09
C PRO A 15 -12.44 25.41 -21.10
N HIS A 16 -11.81 25.98 -20.08
CA HIS A 16 -10.35 25.87 -19.94
C HIS A 16 -9.92 24.54 -19.38
N VAL A 17 -10.79 23.83 -18.66
CA VAL A 17 -10.54 22.53 -18.03
C VAL A 17 -11.74 21.63 -18.25
N MET A 18 -11.51 20.40 -18.66
CA MET A 18 -12.50 19.33 -18.80
C MET A 18 -12.04 18.08 -18.10
N SER A 19 -12.98 17.28 -17.60
CA SER A 19 -12.72 15.94 -17.10
C SER A 19 -12.74 14.91 -18.25
N LYS A 20 -11.92 13.87 -18.15
CA LYS A 20 -11.99 12.76 -19.10
C LYS A 20 -13.38 12.14 -19.14
N GLY A 21 -13.95 11.98 -20.32
CA GLY A 21 -15.30 11.51 -20.55
C GLY A 21 -16.34 12.63 -20.75
N GLU A 22 -16.01 13.89 -20.43
CA GLU A 22 -16.90 15.00 -20.67
C GLU A 22 -17.07 15.31 -22.16
N GLU A 23 -18.27 15.76 -22.50
CA GLU A 23 -18.63 16.19 -23.85
C GLU A 23 -18.82 17.71 -23.89
N TYR A 24 -18.31 18.32 -24.93
CA TYR A 24 -18.43 19.75 -25.14
C TYR A 24 -18.85 20.07 -26.58
N SER A 25 -19.95 20.79 -26.72
CA SER A 25 -20.42 21.30 -28.01
C SER A 25 -20.26 22.82 -28.02
N PRO A 26 -19.17 23.34 -28.62
CA PRO A 26 -18.87 24.76 -28.59
C PRO A 26 -19.87 25.58 -29.35
N THR A 27 -20.18 26.78 -28.84
CA THR A 27 -20.87 27.82 -29.58
C THR A 27 -19.86 28.74 -30.23
N VAL A 28 -20.00 29.01 -31.51
CA VAL A 28 -19.12 29.86 -32.34
C VAL A 28 -19.88 31.10 -32.78
N TYR A 29 -19.27 32.26 -32.60
CA TYR A 29 -19.80 33.55 -33.06
C TYR A 29 -18.99 34.11 -34.21
N GLY A 30 -19.66 34.83 -35.09
CA GLY A 30 -19.02 35.57 -36.16
C GLY A 30 -18.78 37.05 -35.82
N TYR A 31 -17.70 37.59 -36.35
CA TYR A 31 -17.35 39.02 -36.28
C TYR A 31 -17.30 39.58 -37.70
N ASN A 32 -17.66 40.86 -37.85
CA ASN A 32 -17.49 41.53 -39.12
C ASN A 32 -16.03 41.98 -39.34
N ALA A 33 -15.71 42.54 -40.52
CA ALA A 33 -14.38 43.01 -40.85
C ALA A 33 -13.81 44.11 -39.95
N TYR A 34 -14.67 44.70 -39.08
CA TYR A 34 -14.30 45.73 -38.12
C TYR A 34 -14.17 45.17 -36.69
N GLY A 35 -14.25 43.84 -36.54
CA GLY A 35 -14.16 43.19 -35.23
C GLY A 35 -15.42 43.31 -34.35
N LEU A 36 -16.54 43.75 -34.91
CA LEU A 36 -17.81 43.84 -34.17
C LEU A 36 -18.56 42.51 -34.27
N LEU A 37 -19.05 42.03 -33.11
CA LEU A 37 -19.86 40.83 -33.02
C LEU A 37 -21.09 40.94 -33.91
N ILE A 38 -21.24 39.99 -34.82
CA ILE A 38 -22.43 39.80 -35.62
C ILE A 38 -23.37 38.93 -34.74
N ASN A 39 -24.24 39.47 -34.01
CA ASN A 39 -25.10 38.88 -32.99
C ASN A 39 -25.87 37.62 -33.45
N THR A 40 -25.19 36.68 -34.07
CA THR A 40 -25.70 35.44 -34.62
C THR A 40 -24.74 34.31 -34.32
N GLU A 41 -25.24 33.34 -33.56
CA GLU A 41 -24.60 32.04 -33.41
C GLU A 41 -24.43 31.39 -34.79
N MET A 42 -23.19 30.96 -35.09
CA MET A 42 -22.89 30.30 -36.36
C MET A 42 -23.44 28.90 -36.34
N SER A 43 -24.33 28.58 -37.28
CA SER A 43 -24.88 27.21 -37.38
C SER A 43 -24.05 26.30 -38.29
N ASN A 44 -23.23 26.88 -39.19
CA ASN A 44 -22.50 26.14 -40.19
C ASN A 44 -20.99 26.22 -39.93
N TYR A 45 -20.47 25.33 -39.10
CA TYR A 45 -19.08 25.12 -38.80
C TYR A 45 -18.86 23.64 -38.45
N THR A 46 -17.60 23.19 -38.52
CA THR A 46 -17.14 21.92 -38.01
C THR A 46 -15.98 22.16 -37.05
N ILE A 47 -15.82 21.25 -36.07
CA ILE A 47 -14.67 21.28 -35.17
C ILE A 47 -13.74 20.11 -35.45
N THR A 48 -12.47 20.30 -35.10
CA THR A 48 -11.43 19.28 -34.99
C THR A 48 -10.69 19.50 -33.71
N CYS A 49 -9.91 18.53 -33.25
CA CYS A 49 -9.12 18.64 -32.03
C CYS A 49 -7.76 17.95 -32.20
N ASP A 50 -6.84 18.26 -31.29
CA ASP A 50 -5.62 17.48 -31.15
C ASP A 50 -5.95 16.07 -30.65
N GLU A 51 -5.48 15.04 -31.37
CA GLU A 51 -5.83 13.62 -31.09
C GLU A 51 -5.43 13.17 -29.70
N GLN A 52 -4.42 13.79 -29.08
CA GLN A 52 -3.95 13.45 -27.73
C GLN A 52 -4.93 13.80 -26.62
N ILE A 53 -5.89 14.71 -26.85
CA ILE A 53 -6.87 15.14 -25.82
C ILE A 53 -8.26 14.54 -26.02
N GLY A 54 -8.53 13.95 -27.18
CA GLY A 54 -9.84 13.36 -27.47
C GLY A 54 -10.18 13.28 -28.93
N TYR A 55 -11.46 13.21 -29.23
CA TYR A 55 -11.96 13.09 -30.59
C TYR A 55 -13.25 13.89 -30.81
N VAL A 56 -13.60 14.15 -32.02
CA VAL A 56 -14.85 14.78 -32.41
C VAL A 56 -15.84 13.73 -32.91
N LYS A 57 -17.09 13.78 -32.41
CA LYS A 57 -18.14 12.87 -32.84
C LYS A 57 -18.49 13.05 -34.32
N ALA A 58 -19.21 12.08 -34.89
CA ALA A 58 -19.62 12.07 -36.29
C ALA A 58 -20.53 13.28 -36.67
N ASP A 59 -21.10 13.99 -35.70
CA ASP A 59 -21.86 15.22 -35.93
C ASP A 59 -20.98 16.42 -36.36
N GLY A 60 -19.65 16.29 -36.18
CA GLY A 60 -18.68 17.34 -36.49
C GLY A 60 -18.74 18.54 -35.56
N LYS A 61 -19.44 18.45 -34.42
CA LYS A 61 -19.70 19.56 -33.51
C LYS A 61 -19.49 19.26 -32.03
N THR A 62 -19.43 17.99 -31.65
CA THR A 62 -19.26 17.57 -30.27
C THR A 62 -17.86 17.00 -30.05
N PHE A 63 -17.07 17.64 -29.23
CA PHE A 63 -15.78 17.14 -28.75
C PHE A 63 -16.02 16.22 -27.54
N VAL A 64 -15.30 15.09 -27.47
CA VAL A 64 -15.25 14.17 -26.35
C VAL A 64 -13.84 14.15 -25.80
N ALA A 65 -13.68 14.52 -24.54
CA ALA A 65 -12.39 14.48 -23.83
C ALA A 65 -12.05 13.01 -23.49
N ASP A 66 -11.08 12.40 -24.17
CA ASP A 66 -10.69 11.00 -23.97
C ASP A 66 -9.21 10.80 -23.61
N GLY A 67 -8.36 11.78 -23.95
CA GLY A 67 -6.94 11.79 -23.61
C GLY A 67 -6.60 12.89 -22.62
N ILE A 68 -5.72 12.58 -21.63
CA ILE A 68 -5.28 13.54 -20.61
C ILE A 68 -4.17 14.41 -21.15
N GLY A 69 -4.23 15.71 -20.84
CA GLY A 69 -3.19 16.67 -21.18
C GLY A 69 -3.70 17.99 -21.72
N LEU A 70 -2.77 18.83 -22.14
CA LEU A 70 -3.03 20.11 -22.81
C LEU A 70 -3.15 19.86 -24.33
N GLY A 71 -4.17 20.44 -24.95
CA GLY A 71 -4.35 20.43 -26.39
C GLY A 71 -5.31 21.52 -26.85
N LYS A 72 -5.64 21.51 -28.15
CA LYS A 72 -6.48 22.54 -28.78
C LYS A 72 -7.70 21.93 -29.46
N ILE A 73 -8.78 22.69 -29.45
CA ILE A 73 -9.94 22.48 -30.30
C ILE A 73 -9.98 23.60 -31.33
N TYR A 74 -10.25 23.25 -32.57
CA TYR A 74 -10.31 24.17 -33.69
C TYR A 74 -11.73 24.21 -34.28
N ALA A 75 -12.22 25.37 -34.65
CA ALA A 75 -13.44 25.49 -35.45
C ALA A 75 -13.12 26.04 -36.83
N ARG A 76 -13.86 25.57 -37.82
CA ARG A 76 -13.73 26.01 -39.22
C ARG A 76 -15.10 26.15 -39.87
N THR A 77 -15.32 27.25 -40.56
CA THR A 77 -16.50 27.47 -41.43
C THR A 77 -16.20 27.01 -42.87
N PRO A 78 -17.25 26.75 -43.70
CA PRO A 78 -17.05 26.46 -45.10
C PRO A 78 -16.43 27.62 -45.88
N ALA A 79 -16.53 28.84 -45.41
CA ALA A 79 -15.88 30.02 -45.97
C ALA A 79 -14.39 30.13 -45.65
N GLY A 80 -13.86 29.19 -44.80
CA GLY A 80 -12.43 29.10 -44.47
C GLY A 80 -12.02 29.88 -43.24
N TYR A 81 -12.92 30.55 -42.50
CA TYR A 81 -12.59 31.18 -41.22
C TYR A 81 -12.33 30.13 -40.14
N THR A 82 -11.32 30.35 -39.31
CA THR A 82 -10.89 29.45 -38.25
C THR A 82 -10.71 30.18 -36.94
N CYS A 83 -10.96 29.49 -35.82
CA CYS A 83 -10.50 29.89 -34.51
C CYS A 83 -10.03 28.65 -33.73
N GLU A 84 -9.31 28.88 -32.64
CA GLU A 84 -8.79 27.82 -31.76
C GLU A 84 -8.98 28.18 -30.28
N MET A 85 -9.05 27.17 -29.46
CA MET A 85 -9.00 27.32 -27.99
C MET A 85 -8.15 26.24 -27.35
N GLU A 86 -7.47 26.59 -26.27
CA GLU A 86 -6.75 25.62 -25.44
C GLU A 86 -7.69 24.95 -24.43
N VAL A 87 -7.53 23.65 -24.27
CA VAL A 87 -8.26 22.83 -23.28
C VAL A 87 -7.30 21.94 -22.57
N VAL A 88 -7.39 21.88 -21.23
CA VAL A 88 -6.71 20.93 -20.38
C VAL A 88 -7.69 19.82 -20.00
N VAL A 89 -7.43 18.60 -20.43
CA VAL A 89 -8.20 17.43 -20.00
C VAL A 89 -7.49 16.79 -18.81
N LYS A 90 -8.23 16.62 -17.73
CA LYS A 90 -7.78 15.97 -16.50
C LYS A 90 -8.52 14.66 -16.26
N GLU A 91 -7.92 13.74 -15.50
CA GLU A 91 -8.70 12.61 -14.96
C GLU A 91 -9.81 13.13 -14.06
N ASP A 92 -10.96 12.48 -14.13
CA ASP A 92 -12.08 12.70 -13.23
C ASP A 92 -11.86 11.89 -11.95
N ILE A 93 -10.96 12.39 -11.09
CA ILE A 93 -10.53 11.74 -9.85
C ILE A 93 -11.04 12.56 -8.67
N ASP A 94 -11.88 11.94 -7.86
CA ASP A 94 -12.41 12.52 -6.63
C ASP A 94 -11.46 12.33 -5.46
N ASN A 95 -10.81 11.16 -5.40
CA ASN A 95 -9.84 10.82 -4.37
C ASN A 95 -8.87 9.74 -4.84
N ILE A 96 -7.69 9.70 -4.23
CA ILE A 96 -6.75 8.58 -4.32
C ILE A 96 -6.50 8.02 -2.92
N VAL A 97 -6.25 6.72 -2.83
CA VAL A 97 -5.99 6.02 -1.57
C VAL A 97 -4.87 5.01 -1.79
N PHE A 98 -3.84 5.10 -0.96
CA PHE A 98 -2.82 4.06 -0.90
C PHE A 98 -3.36 2.83 -0.18
N ARG A 99 -2.94 1.66 -0.61
CA ARG A 99 -3.31 0.39 0.05
C ARG A 99 -2.91 0.37 1.53
N LEU A 100 -1.82 1.04 1.89
CA LEU A 100 -1.28 1.10 3.23
C LEU A 100 -1.11 2.55 3.67
N ASP A 101 -1.52 2.87 4.90
CA ASP A 101 -1.29 4.17 5.54
C ASP A 101 0.16 4.31 6.03
N SER A 102 0.79 3.18 6.34
CA SER A 102 2.17 3.12 6.80
C SER A 102 2.84 1.81 6.42
N VAL A 103 4.16 1.87 6.26
CA VAL A 103 5.00 0.73 5.90
C VAL A 103 6.31 0.74 6.67
N VAL A 104 6.77 -0.44 7.04
CA VAL A 104 8.14 -0.66 7.53
C VAL A 104 8.91 -1.35 6.42
N SER A 105 10.04 -0.79 6.02
CA SER A 105 10.90 -1.30 4.97
C SER A 105 12.33 -1.44 5.48
N ASP A 106 13.08 -2.34 4.89
CA ASP A 106 14.52 -2.41 5.10
C ASP A 106 15.25 -1.52 4.11
N CYS A 107 16.47 -1.07 4.47
CA CYS A 107 17.34 -0.37 3.54
C CYS A 107 17.57 -1.21 2.28
N HIS A 108 17.54 -0.53 1.12
CA HIS A 108 17.71 -1.14 -0.21
C HIS A 108 16.58 -2.08 -0.65
N TYR A 109 15.48 -2.17 0.11
CA TYR A 109 14.30 -2.89 -0.33
C TYR A 109 13.43 -2.01 -1.23
N GLU A 110 12.92 -2.60 -2.31
CA GLU A 110 12.03 -1.96 -3.28
C GLU A 110 10.60 -2.52 -3.12
N TYR A 111 9.63 -1.62 -3.00
CA TYR A 111 8.23 -1.98 -2.83
C TYR A 111 7.34 -1.27 -3.86
N PRO A 112 6.64 -1.99 -4.75
CA PRO A 112 5.65 -1.40 -5.64
C PRO A 112 4.49 -0.82 -4.84
N VAL A 113 4.28 0.50 -4.92
CA VAL A 113 3.17 1.16 -4.21
C VAL A 113 1.87 0.83 -4.92
N GLU A 114 0.88 0.35 -4.19
CA GLU A 114 -0.46 0.09 -4.72
C GLU A 114 -1.38 1.27 -4.40
N VAL A 115 -2.02 1.78 -5.44
CA VAL A 115 -2.90 2.95 -5.37
C VAL A 115 -4.25 2.63 -6.00
N SER A 116 -5.32 3.08 -5.37
CA SER A 116 -6.66 3.09 -5.94
C SER A 116 -7.13 4.53 -6.12
N MET A 117 -7.90 4.79 -7.14
CA MET A 117 -8.61 6.07 -7.29
C MET A 117 -10.11 5.87 -7.21
N THR A 118 -10.79 6.86 -6.67
CA THR A 118 -12.25 6.98 -6.71
C THR A 118 -12.62 8.03 -7.74
N LYS A 119 -13.44 7.66 -8.72
CA LYS A 119 -13.99 8.59 -9.69
C LYS A 119 -15.16 9.37 -9.08
N SER A 120 -15.55 10.49 -9.65
CA SER A 120 -16.73 11.27 -9.22
C SER A 120 -18.05 10.47 -9.29
N THR A 121 -18.08 9.38 -10.07
CA THR A 121 -19.18 8.41 -10.07
C THR A 121 -19.25 7.53 -8.83
N GLY A 122 -18.22 7.55 -7.97
CA GLY A 122 -18.05 6.64 -6.83
C GLY A 122 -17.40 5.29 -7.19
N GLU A 123 -17.07 5.07 -8.45
CA GLU A 123 -16.34 3.87 -8.88
C GLU A 123 -14.89 3.89 -8.36
N VAL A 124 -14.46 2.80 -7.71
CA VAL A 124 -13.08 2.61 -7.24
C VAL A 124 -12.35 1.71 -8.20
N VAL A 125 -11.24 2.20 -8.77
CA VAL A 125 -10.43 1.47 -9.72
C VAL A 125 -8.94 1.54 -9.35
N PRO A 126 -8.13 0.54 -9.69
CA PRO A 126 -6.67 0.61 -9.54
C PRO A 126 -6.11 1.76 -10.37
N LEU A 127 -5.17 2.50 -9.79
CA LEU A 127 -4.43 3.56 -10.47
C LEU A 127 -2.98 3.12 -10.68
N ASN A 128 -2.44 3.37 -11.88
CA ASN A 128 -1.02 3.13 -12.11
C ASN A 128 -0.18 4.13 -11.31
N PRO A 129 0.65 3.68 -10.36
CA PRO A 129 1.44 4.57 -9.51
C PRO A 129 2.43 5.45 -10.28
N SER A 130 2.85 5.02 -11.49
CA SER A 130 3.74 5.83 -12.34
C SER A 130 3.06 7.10 -12.91
N ALA A 131 1.73 7.19 -12.82
CA ALA A 131 1.00 8.38 -13.25
C ALA A 131 0.97 9.48 -12.18
N LEU A 132 1.40 9.20 -10.94
CA LEU A 132 1.43 10.17 -9.85
C LEU A 132 2.71 10.98 -9.87
N SER A 133 2.58 12.22 -9.42
CA SER A 133 3.73 13.04 -8.99
C SER A 133 4.06 12.68 -7.55
N TRP A 134 5.30 12.30 -7.29
CA TRP A 134 5.77 11.85 -5.99
C TRP A 134 6.66 12.89 -5.31
N SER A 135 6.55 12.99 -4.01
CA SER A 135 7.47 13.76 -3.16
C SER A 135 7.71 13.01 -1.85
N SER A 136 8.86 13.27 -1.25
CA SER A 136 9.25 12.73 0.06
C SER A 136 9.59 13.87 1.01
N SER A 137 9.25 13.70 2.29
CA SER A 137 9.70 14.62 3.34
C SER A 137 11.21 14.50 3.60
N ASP A 138 11.81 13.34 3.27
CA ASP A 138 13.25 13.08 3.34
C ASP A 138 13.67 12.06 2.30
N GLU A 139 14.17 12.52 1.16
CA GLU A 139 14.61 11.67 0.05
C GLU A 139 15.87 10.85 0.37
N HIS A 140 16.63 11.24 1.42
CA HIS A 140 17.76 10.42 1.89
C HIS A 140 17.30 9.18 2.67
N VAL A 141 16.12 9.23 3.26
CA VAL A 141 15.51 8.09 3.95
C VAL A 141 14.75 7.19 2.97
N ALA A 142 13.81 7.76 2.23
CA ALA A 142 13.01 7.02 1.25
C ALA A 142 12.45 7.95 0.17
N PHE A 143 12.25 7.42 -1.03
CA PHE A 143 11.56 8.09 -2.12
C PHE A 143 10.82 7.08 -3.01
N VAL A 144 9.97 7.58 -3.90
CA VAL A 144 9.29 6.76 -4.91
C VAL A 144 9.77 7.17 -6.30
N GLU A 145 10.16 6.19 -7.08
CA GLU A 145 10.53 6.35 -8.48
C GLU A 145 9.72 5.36 -9.35
N ASN A 146 9.04 5.87 -10.36
CA ASN A 146 8.18 5.08 -11.24
C ASN A 146 7.15 4.19 -10.49
N GLY A 147 6.63 4.68 -9.36
CA GLY A 147 5.67 3.94 -8.54
C GLY A 147 6.28 2.89 -7.61
N VAL A 148 7.60 2.82 -7.51
CA VAL A 148 8.32 1.91 -6.62
C VAL A 148 8.94 2.69 -5.48
N LEU A 149 8.56 2.36 -4.24
CA LEU A 149 9.17 2.90 -3.03
C LEU A 149 10.55 2.28 -2.83
N LYS A 150 11.53 3.13 -2.58
CA LYS A 150 12.92 2.75 -2.31
C LYS A 150 13.34 3.27 -0.94
N GLY A 151 13.69 2.37 -0.03
CA GLY A 151 14.29 2.70 1.26
C GLY A 151 15.81 2.81 1.12
N LEU A 152 16.40 3.92 1.56
CA LEU A 152 17.85 4.16 1.42
C LEU A 152 18.60 4.02 2.72
N GLN A 153 18.14 4.68 3.78
CA GLN A 153 18.82 4.67 5.08
C GLN A 153 17.83 4.69 6.23
N ASN A 154 18.27 4.26 7.39
CA ASN A 154 17.47 4.24 8.61
C ASN A 154 16.86 5.61 8.92
N GLY A 155 15.56 5.64 9.12
CA GLY A 155 14.83 6.87 9.41
C GLY A 155 13.33 6.75 9.16
N MET A 156 12.67 7.91 9.17
CA MET A 156 11.24 8.03 8.85
C MET A 156 11.05 9.09 7.76
N ALA A 157 10.19 8.78 6.79
CA ALA A 157 9.79 9.71 5.76
C ALA A 157 8.27 9.63 5.52
N GLU A 158 7.68 10.73 5.09
CA GLU A 158 6.32 10.77 4.56
C GLU A 158 6.39 10.91 3.04
N ILE A 159 5.81 9.96 2.34
CA ILE A 159 5.75 9.93 0.88
C ILE A 159 4.38 10.40 0.45
N CYS A 160 4.32 11.49 -0.28
CA CYS A 160 3.09 12.02 -0.84
C CYS A 160 3.03 11.70 -2.34
N GLY A 161 1.93 11.09 -2.78
CA GLY A 161 1.59 10.94 -4.19
C GLY A 161 0.42 11.83 -4.55
N SER A 162 0.47 12.48 -5.69
CA SER A 162 -0.57 13.41 -6.15
C SER A 162 -0.85 13.29 -7.64
N ILE A 163 -2.12 13.52 -8.01
CA ILE A 163 -2.59 13.57 -9.40
C ILE A 163 -3.83 14.46 -9.47
N SER A 164 -3.94 15.30 -10.48
CA SER A 164 -5.13 16.15 -10.74
C SER A 164 -5.62 16.95 -9.54
N GLY A 165 -4.72 17.30 -8.60
CA GLY A 165 -5.06 18.10 -7.42
C GLY A 165 -5.52 17.31 -6.19
N VAL A 166 -5.64 16.00 -6.29
CA VAL A 166 -5.86 15.09 -5.13
C VAL A 166 -4.54 14.43 -4.71
N SER A 167 -4.42 14.09 -3.44
CA SER A 167 -3.19 13.49 -2.89
C SER A 167 -3.50 12.57 -1.72
N ASP A 168 -2.58 11.63 -1.48
CA ASP A 168 -2.55 10.80 -0.28
C ASP A 168 -1.10 10.64 0.20
N THR A 169 -0.93 10.25 1.47
CA THR A 169 0.38 10.19 2.12
C THR A 169 0.61 8.84 2.78
N LEU A 170 1.77 8.23 2.46
CA LEU A 170 2.27 7.00 3.05
C LEU A 170 3.38 7.30 4.05
N LYS A 171 3.23 6.85 5.29
CA LYS A 171 4.30 6.93 6.30
C LYS A 171 5.25 5.76 6.15
N VAL A 172 6.52 6.05 5.97
CA VAL A 172 7.57 5.04 5.74
C VAL A 172 8.56 5.09 6.89
N LYS A 173 8.80 3.94 7.51
CA LYS A 173 9.91 3.71 8.43
C LYS A 173 10.91 2.78 7.76
N VAL A 174 12.09 3.28 7.47
CA VAL A 174 13.19 2.47 6.93
C VAL A 174 14.09 2.03 8.09
N GLN A 175 14.51 0.77 8.08
CA GLN A 175 15.40 0.18 9.09
C GLN A 175 16.59 -0.47 8.42
N GLU A 176 17.74 -0.49 9.10
CA GLU A 176 18.87 -1.32 8.67
C GLU A 176 18.48 -2.79 8.76
N PRO A 177 18.77 -3.60 7.74
CA PRO A 177 18.62 -5.04 7.83
C PRO A 177 19.50 -5.55 8.98
N SER A 178 18.90 -6.08 10.01
CA SER A 178 19.65 -6.54 11.17
C SER A 178 19.26 -7.95 11.53
N LYS A 179 20.29 -8.75 11.88
CA LYS A 179 20.08 -10.01 12.55
C LYS A 179 19.72 -9.71 14.01
N HIS A 180 18.45 -9.62 14.31
CA HIS A 180 17.99 -9.46 15.70
C HIS A 180 18.08 -10.81 16.40
N VAL A 181 18.99 -10.91 17.35
CA VAL A 181 18.95 -11.96 18.34
C VAL A 181 18.07 -11.45 19.48
N LEU A 182 16.86 -12.00 19.62
CA LEU A 182 16.05 -11.81 20.81
C LEU A 182 16.74 -12.54 21.96
N ASN A 183 17.63 -11.85 22.61
CA ASN A 183 18.32 -12.39 23.77
C ASN A 183 17.35 -12.32 24.95
N ILE A 184 16.67 -13.44 25.23
CA ILE A 184 15.87 -13.62 26.45
C ILE A 184 16.81 -13.66 27.68
N ASN A 185 18.11 -13.56 27.47
CA ASN A 185 19.16 -13.79 28.46
C ASN A 185 19.46 -12.59 29.36
N ASP A 186 19.02 -11.38 29.02
CA ASP A 186 19.29 -10.15 29.78
C ASP A 186 18.29 -9.84 30.90
N GLY A 187 17.70 -10.86 31.48
CA GLY A 187 16.61 -10.76 32.44
C GLY A 187 15.29 -11.17 31.79
N THR A 188 14.34 -11.70 32.57
CA THR A 188 12.99 -11.99 32.05
C THR A 188 12.36 -10.66 31.68
N PRO A 189 12.19 -10.31 30.39
CA PRO A 189 11.60 -9.05 30.04
C PRO A 189 10.17 -8.97 30.60
N ASP A 190 9.73 -7.81 31.05
CA ASP A 190 8.39 -7.59 31.62
C ASP A 190 7.25 -8.03 30.68
N TRP A 191 7.52 -8.14 29.39
CA TRP A 191 6.56 -8.57 28.38
C TRP A 191 6.44 -10.10 28.23
N LEU A 192 7.42 -10.90 28.70
CA LEU A 192 7.38 -12.36 28.60
C LEU A 192 6.64 -12.95 29.79
N LYS A 193 5.44 -13.46 29.54
CA LYS A 193 4.63 -14.17 30.53
C LYS A 193 4.62 -15.65 30.24
N VAL A 194 5.16 -16.43 31.15
CA VAL A 194 5.03 -17.89 31.11
C VAL A 194 3.76 -18.27 31.85
N SER A 195 2.85 -18.96 31.17
CA SER A 195 1.62 -19.47 31.75
C SER A 195 1.48 -20.97 31.55
N PHE A 196 0.95 -21.63 32.55
CA PHE A 196 0.66 -23.06 32.54
C PHE A 196 -0.86 -23.24 32.45
N THR A 197 -1.36 -23.74 31.34
CA THR A 197 -2.80 -24.02 31.21
C THR A 197 -3.14 -25.35 31.85
N THR A 198 -4.25 -25.34 32.61
CA THR A 198 -4.74 -26.38 33.51
C THR A 198 -3.91 -26.54 34.78
N SER A 199 -4.27 -25.74 35.72
CA SER A 199 -3.68 -25.66 37.06
C SER A 199 -3.62 -26.98 37.85
N ALA A 200 -4.35 -27.99 37.50
CA ALA A 200 -4.44 -29.23 38.27
C ALA A 200 -3.29 -30.23 38.02
N GLY A 201 -2.30 -29.92 37.19
CA GLY A 201 -1.33 -30.92 36.84
C GLY A 201 0.15 -30.48 36.81
N PHE A 202 0.43 -29.19 36.89
CA PHE A 202 1.78 -28.69 37.04
C PHE A 202 2.06 -28.42 38.54
N LYS A 203 3.18 -28.94 39.01
CA LYS A 203 3.67 -28.70 40.38
C LYS A 203 5.11 -28.21 40.33
N ASN A 204 5.53 -27.49 41.35
CA ASN A 204 6.90 -27.00 41.50
C ASN A 204 7.36 -26.21 40.28
N THR A 205 6.48 -25.37 39.76
CA THR A 205 6.83 -24.54 38.58
C THR A 205 7.75 -23.41 38.98
N SER A 206 8.85 -23.25 38.27
CA SER A 206 9.73 -22.10 38.39
C SER A 206 10.16 -21.64 36.98
N VAL A 207 10.37 -20.34 36.85
CA VAL A 207 10.91 -19.73 35.67
C VAL A 207 12.14 -18.96 36.08
N THR A 208 13.29 -19.32 35.54
CA THR A 208 14.57 -18.65 35.78
C THR A 208 15.17 -18.26 34.45
N ASN A 209 15.99 -17.24 34.47
CA ASN A 209 16.71 -16.79 33.30
C ASN A 209 18.18 -16.58 33.64
N SER A 210 19.08 -17.01 32.79
CA SER A 210 20.51 -16.82 32.96
C SER A 210 21.17 -16.46 31.63
N GLU A 211 22.19 -15.64 31.68
CA GLU A 211 22.97 -15.25 30.48
C GLU A 211 23.55 -16.45 29.74
N LYS A 212 23.84 -17.53 30.45
CA LYS A 212 24.51 -18.72 29.89
C LYS A 212 23.53 -19.72 29.28
N GLU A 213 22.38 -19.92 29.92
CA GLU A 213 21.46 -21.03 29.61
C GLU A 213 20.10 -20.57 29.07
N GLY A 214 19.88 -19.25 29.04
CA GLY A 214 18.62 -18.66 28.58
C GLY A 214 17.46 -18.86 29.55
N LEU A 215 16.24 -18.82 29.02
CA LEU A 215 15.02 -19.01 29.77
C LEU A 215 14.84 -20.48 30.15
N GLN A 216 14.89 -20.78 31.44
CA GLN A 216 14.63 -22.12 31.97
C GLN A 216 13.25 -22.17 32.61
N ILE A 217 12.45 -23.15 32.21
CA ILE A 217 11.15 -23.44 32.78
C ILE A 217 11.21 -24.82 33.41
N SER A 218 11.22 -24.86 34.74
CA SER A 218 11.22 -26.12 35.51
C SER A 218 9.84 -26.43 36.01
N PHE A 219 9.40 -27.67 35.89
CA PHE A 219 8.08 -28.13 36.32
C PHE A 219 8.04 -29.64 36.55
N LEU A 220 7.14 -30.06 37.38
CA LEU A 220 6.66 -31.42 37.46
C LEU A 220 5.23 -31.50 36.95
N TYR A 221 4.89 -32.50 36.16
CA TYR A 221 3.53 -32.64 35.66
C TYR A 221 2.97 -34.05 35.87
N ASN A 222 1.66 -34.10 36.04
CA ASN A 222 0.95 -35.37 36.15
C ASN A 222 0.44 -35.79 34.75
N SER A 223 0.73 -37.01 34.38
CA SER A 223 0.46 -37.56 33.04
C SER A 223 -1.00 -37.91 32.76
N THR A 224 -1.93 -37.68 33.69
CA THR A 224 -3.35 -38.11 33.57
C THR A 224 -4.22 -37.17 32.71
N SER A 225 -3.72 -36.01 32.30
CA SER A 225 -4.44 -35.07 31.44
C SER A 225 -3.51 -34.24 30.58
N ALA A 226 -3.96 -33.82 29.40
CA ALA A 226 -3.20 -32.97 28.51
C ALA A 226 -2.75 -31.70 29.22
N LYS A 227 -1.48 -31.35 29.07
CA LYS A 227 -0.85 -30.18 29.67
C LYS A 227 -0.26 -29.29 28.58
N THR A 228 -0.40 -28.03 28.78
CA THR A 228 0.13 -27.04 27.84
C THR A 228 0.91 -25.96 28.60
N ILE A 229 2.09 -25.63 28.12
CA ILE A 229 2.86 -24.48 28.55
C ILE A 229 2.76 -23.44 27.45
N SER A 230 2.40 -22.23 27.80
CA SER A 230 2.35 -21.11 26.87
C SER A 230 3.33 -20.03 27.33
N LEU A 231 4.17 -19.59 26.42
CA LEU A 231 5.04 -18.45 26.59
C LEU A 231 4.45 -17.31 25.76
N ALA A 232 3.78 -16.40 26.43
CA ALA A 232 3.06 -15.30 25.80
C ALA A 232 3.83 -13.98 26.00
N GLY A 233 3.91 -13.20 24.92
CA GLY A 233 4.45 -11.86 24.93
C GLY A 233 4.39 -11.33 23.52
N ASP A 234 3.79 -10.19 23.29
CA ASP A 234 3.73 -9.58 21.96
C ASP A 234 5.12 -9.02 21.60
N ILE A 235 5.96 -9.90 21.03
CA ILE A 235 7.34 -9.58 20.64
C ILE A 235 7.32 -9.04 19.22
N PRO A 236 7.62 -7.76 18.99
CA PRO A 236 7.75 -7.25 17.63
C PRO A 236 8.99 -7.86 16.97
N LEU A 237 8.80 -8.42 15.79
CA LEU A 237 9.90 -8.85 14.93
C LEU A 237 10.29 -7.65 14.07
N TYR A 238 11.50 -7.17 14.28
CA TYR A 238 12.01 -5.98 13.61
C TYR A 238 12.41 -6.30 12.16
N SER A 239 12.52 -5.28 11.33
CA SER A 239 12.83 -5.38 9.90
C SER A 239 11.79 -6.21 9.10
N LEU A 240 12.23 -6.80 8.02
CA LEU A 240 11.47 -7.71 7.16
C LEU A 240 12.07 -9.12 7.25
N PRO A 241 11.93 -9.81 8.39
CA PRO A 241 12.53 -11.11 8.55
C PRO A 241 11.92 -12.13 7.58
N ASP A 242 12.76 -12.92 6.96
CA ASP A 242 12.36 -14.06 6.14
C ASP A 242 12.27 -15.36 6.95
N THR A 243 13.04 -15.45 8.05
CA THR A 243 13.13 -16.65 8.88
C THR A 243 13.22 -16.29 10.35
N LEU A 244 12.44 -16.98 11.19
CA LEU A 244 12.61 -16.99 12.65
C LEU A 244 13.25 -18.32 13.05
N ARG A 245 14.42 -18.27 13.68
CA ARG A 245 15.10 -19.44 14.23
C ARG A 245 14.91 -19.54 15.74
N ILE A 246 14.47 -20.69 16.19
CA ILE A 246 14.19 -20.99 17.60
C ILE A 246 15.12 -22.09 18.06
N HIS A 247 15.84 -21.84 19.15
CA HIS A 247 16.62 -22.84 19.85
C HIS A 247 15.83 -23.31 21.08
N ILE A 248 15.59 -24.59 21.18
CA ILE A 248 14.84 -25.19 22.28
C ILE A 248 15.46 -26.51 22.74
N ASN A 249 15.62 -26.66 24.07
CA ASN A 249 15.93 -27.94 24.70
C ASN A 249 14.80 -28.28 25.68
N PRO A 250 13.96 -29.27 25.39
CA PRO A 250 12.84 -29.63 26.27
C PRO A 250 13.30 -30.37 27.55
N GLY A 251 14.59 -30.65 27.73
CA GLY A 251 15.05 -31.48 28.83
C GLY A 251 14.42 -32.87 28.77
N GLU A 252 13.99 -33.40 29.91
CA GLU A 252 13.30 -34.70 30.01
C GLU A 252 11.82 -34.63 29.58
N ALA A 253 11.30 -33.44 29.31
CA ALA A 253 9.90 -33.25 28.96
C ALA A 253 9.58 -33.89 27.59
N LYS A 254 8.55 -34.72 27.56
CA LYS A 254 8.05 -35.29 26.30
C LYS A 254 7.01 -34.36 25.70
N VAL A 255 7.44 -33.61 24.72
CA VAL A 255 6.61 -32.69 23.97
C VAL A 255 5.84 -33.45 22.90
N LYS A 256 4.52 -33.23 22.79
CA LYS A 256 3.65 -33.81 21.79
C LYS A 256 3.30 -32.83 20.68
N THR A 257 3.15 -31.55 21.02
CA THR A 257 2.88 -30.50 20.06
C THR A 257 3.76 -29.28 20.38
N PHE A 258 4.23 -28.63 19.34
CA PHE A 258 4.93 -27.38 19.46
C PHE A 258 4.43 -26.43 18.38
N SER A 259 4.02 -25.24 18.76
CA SER A 259 3.47 -24.25 17.83
C SER A 259 3.80 -22.84 18.26
N CYS A 260 3.76 -21.91 17.31
CA CYS A 260 3.77 -20.49 17.61
C CYS A 260 2.58 -19.78 16.95
N THR A 261 2.27 -18.59 17.42
CA THR A 261 1.24 -17.72 16.84
C THR A 261 1.84 -16.37 16.50
N LEU A 262 1.68 -15.98 15.24
CA LEU A 262 2.07 -14.69 14.71
C LEU A 262 0.83 -13.78 14.61
N LYS A 263 1.00 -12.49 14.88
CA LYS A 263 0.00 -11.45 14.62
C LYS A 263 0.49 -10.57 13.48
N LEU A 264 -0.39 -10.25 12.55
CA LEU A 264 -0.16 -9.33 11.45
C LEU A 264 -0.72 -7.94 11.79
N PRO A 265 -0.29 -6.88 11.09
CA PRO A 265 -0.85 -5.53 11.24
C PRO A 265 -2.38 -5.48 11.05
N SER A 266 -2.91 -6.34 10.18
CA SER A 266 -4.36 -6.51 9.95
C SER A 266 -5.12 -7.08 11.16
N LYS A 267 -4.45 -7.33 12.29
CA LYS A 267 -4.95 -8.03 13.49
C LYS A 267 -5.27 -9.52 13.25
N LYS A 268 -5.03 -10.04 12.06
CA LYS A 268 -5.12 -11.46 11.76
C LYS A 268 -4.02 -12.20 12.53
N THR A 269 -4.34 -13.39 13.05
CA THR A 269 -3.37 -14.30 13.66
C THR A 269 -3.15 -15.50 12.76
N VAL A 270 -1.90 -15.96 12.72
CA VAL A 270 -1.49 -17.16 11.99
C VAL A 270 -0.84 -18.11 12.99
N ALA A 271 -1.41 -19.31 13.16
CA ALA A 271 -0.81 -20.37 13.95
C ALA A 271 0.12 -21.21 13.06
N VAL A 272 1.29 -21.54 13.57
CA VAL A 272 2.32 -22.29 12.87
C VAL A 272 2.69 -23.50 13.72
N ASP A 273 2.49 -24.68 13.18
CA ASP A 273 2.98 -25.90 13.80
C ASP A 273 4.48 -26.05 13.55
N LEU A 274 5.23 -26.32 14.61
CA LEU A 274 6.67 -26.48 14.59
C LEU A 274 7.06 -27.94 14.75
N PRO A 275 8.26 -28.33 14.27
CA PRO A 275 8.81 -29.64 14.55
C PRO A 275 8.82 -29.94 16.05
N ILE A 276 8.36 -31.15 16.41
CA ILE A 276 8.37 -31.58 17.82
C ILE A 276 9.80 -31.76 18.30
N PRO A 277 10.24 -31.04 19.34
CA PRO A 277 11.61 -31.12 19.80
C PRO A 277 11.91 -32.47 20.50
N GLU A 278 13.05 -33.04 20.20
CA GLU A 278 13.54 -34.26 20.82
C GLU A 278 13.98 -33.98 22.28
N ALA A 279 13.58 -34.87 23.19
CA ALA A 279 13.96 -34.76 24.61
C ALA A 279 15.49 -34.86 24.82
N ASN A 280 15.98 -34.12 25.83
CA ASN A 280 17.38 -34.09 26.24
C ASN A 280 18.36 -33.67 25.14
N LYS A 281 17.90 -32.92 24.16
CA LYS A 281 18.68 -32.46 23.03
C LYS A 281 18.37 -31.01 22.71
N GLU A 282 19.37 -30.27 22.28
CA GLU A 282 19.15 -28.98 21.65
C GLU A 282 18.53 -29.19 20.26
N ASN A 283 17.40 -28.56 20.03
CA ASN A 283 16.69 -28.58 18.76
C ASN A 283 16.71 -27.18 18.16
N ILE A 284 16.82 -27.11 16.85
CA ILE A 284 16.73 -25.87 16.08
C ILE A 284 15.50 -25.99 15.20
N CYS A 285 14.56 -25.06 15.38
CA CYS A 285 13.34 -24.97 14.58
C CYS A 285 13.35 -23.67 13.79
N ASP A 286 13.30 -23.77 12.48
CA ASP A 286 13.22 -22.62 11.58
C ASP A 286 11.78 -22.45 11.09
N ILE A 287 11.27 -21.22 11.13
CA ILE A 287 10.01 -20.81 10.53
C ILE A 287 10.34 -19.91 9.36
N ALA A 288 10.12 -20.39 8.14
CA ALA A 288 10.22 -19.58 6.96
C ALA A 288 8.90 -18.79 6.79
N PHE A 289 8.93 -17.49 6.93
CA PHE A 289 7.72 -16.66 6.84
C PHE A 289 7.04 -16.71 5.48
N PRO A 290 7.74 -16.81 4.34
CA PRO A 290 7.08 -17.02 3.05
C PRO A 290 6.18 -18.26 3.01
N ASP A 291 6.60 -19.35 3.66
CA ASP A 291 5.81 -20.59 3.71
C ASP A 291 4.55 -20.45 4.56
N VAL A 292 4.62 -19.63 5.60
CA VAL A 292 3.54 -19.42 6.58
C VAL A 292 2.54 -18.36 6.13
N LEU A 293 3.02 -17.30 5.50
CA LEU A 293 2.21 -16.14 5.09
C LEU A 293 1.71 -16.22 3.65
N GLY A 294 2.20 -17.18 2.89
CA GLY A 294 1.94 -17.35 1.46
C GLY A 294 3.17 -17.03 0.61
N TYR A 295 3.19 -17.56 -0.61
CA TYR A 295 4.36 -17.56 -1.49
C TYR A 295 4.80 -16.17 -2.00
N VAL A 296 3.97 -15.16 -1.83
CA VAL A 296 4.29 -13.79 -2.26
C VAL A 296 4.64 -12.97 -1.04
N PHE A 297 5.88 -12.47 -1.00
CA PHE A 297 6.26 -11.47 -0.03
C PHE A 297 5.32 -10.27 -0.16
N ASP A 298 4.66 -9.90 0.92
CA ASP A 298 3.78 -8.75 0.98
C ASP A 298 4.15 -7.90 2.21
N ILE A 299 4.67 -6.70 1.95
CA ILE A 299 5.08 -5.76 3.00
C ILE A 299 3.93 -5.39 3.94
N ALA A 300 2.68 -5.51 3.49
CA ALA A 300 1.49 -5.30 4.33
C ALA A 300 1.38 -6.29 5.50
N ASN A 301 2.10 -7.41 5.45
CA ASN A 301 2.16 -8.36 6.55
C ASN A 301 3.14 -7.93 7.65
N TYR A 302 3.90 -6.87 7.48
CA TYR A 302 4.91 -6.39 8.42
C TYR A 302 4.51 -5.06 9.09
N PRO A 303 4.97 -4.78 10.33
CA PRO A 303 5.80 -5.65 11.16
C PRO A 303 5.04 -6.86 11.69
N LEU A 304 5.70 -8.00 11.75
CA LEU A 304 5.19 -9.21 12.40
C LEU A 304 5.34 -9.10 13.91
N VAL A 305 4.40 -9.67 14.65
CA VAL A 305 4.49 -9.80 16.10
C VAL A 305 4.37 -11.27 16.48
N LEU A 306 5.38 -11.79 17.17
CA LEU A 306 5.30 -13.11 17.78
C LEU A 306 4.47 -13.01 19.07
N SER A 307 3.28 -13.60 19.04
CA SER A 307 2.34 -13.50 20.15
C SER A 307 2.63 -14.49 21.26
N HIS A 308 2.80 -15.74 20.94
CA HIS A 308 3.11 -16.78 21.91
C HIS A 308 3.65 -18.04 21.27
N PHE A 309 4.38 -18.83 22.06
CA PHE A 309 4.69 -20.23 21.81
C PHE A 309 3.82 -21.12 22.68
N THR A 310 3.50 -22.31 22.20
CA THR A 310 2.72 -23.30 22.93
C THR A 310 3.37 -24.67 22.81
N LEU A 311 3.62 -25.29 23.95
CA LEU A 311 4.13 -26.66 24.05
C LEU A 311 3.04 -27.53 24.72
N GLY A 312 2.58 -28.51 24.01
CA GLY A 312 1.69 -29.55 24.57
C GLY A 312 2.50 -30.77 25.01
N MET A 313 2.28 -31.22 26.23
CA MET A 313 3.00 -32.36 26.81
C MET A 313 2.32 -33.67 26.46
N ASP A 314 3.11 -34.74 26.28
CA ASP A 314 2.56 -36.08 26.15
C ASP A 314 1.96 -36.57 27.47
N ILE A 315 0.80 -37.19 27.40
CA ILE A 315 0.07 -37.74 28.54
C ILE A 315 0.42 -39.19 28.86
N ASN A 316 1.18 -39.85 28.00
CA ASN A 316 1.43 -41.29 28.07
C ASN A 316 2.84 -41.64 28.60
N THR A 317 3.37 -40.84 29.51
CA THR A 317 4.69 -41.10 30.10
C THR A 317 4.69 -41.23 31.59
#